data_f6796308ef9fa5df6f88f756eee29b44
#
_entry.id   f6796308ef9fa5df6f88f756eee29b44
#
_cell.length_a   1.000
_cell.length_b   1.000
_cell.length_c   1.000
_cell.angle_alpha   90.00
_cell.angle_beta   90.00
_cell.angle_gamma   90.00
#
_symmetry.space_group_name_H-M   'P 1'
#
loop_
_entity.id
_entity.type
_entity.pdbx_description
1 polymer ?
#
loop_
_entity_poly.entity_id
_entity_poly.type
_entity_poly.pdbx_seq_one_letter_code
_entity_poly.pdbx_strand_id
1 'polypeptide(L)'
;MALRNLKQIYPDIVYICIGYGDEEGNIRKLVAELSLQGQVMFFKYISNDLKNSLIAKSNIFVMPSIIHKRSVEGFGIAYIEAAQYGLPSLGGKDGGAADAIKHEKTGLICDGNELDEVYSCINSMLENNKYLEYGKVAKENSIKFQWNKIIEEYKKILN
;
A
#
# COMPACT_ATOMS: atom_id res chain seq x y z
N MET A 1 -7.33 -6.64 12.65
CA MET A 1 -8.81 -6.49 12.68
C MET A 1 -9.39 -6.51 11.26
N ALA A 2 -9.14 -5.54 10.38
CA ALA A 2 -9.69 -5.55 9.00
C ALA A 2 -9.47 -6.88 8.25
N LEU A 3 -8.26 -7.44 8.28
CA LEU A 3 -7.94 -8.73 7.64
C LEU A 3 -8.81 -9.89 8.16
N ARG A 4 -9.17 -9.89 9.45
CA ARG A 4 -10.08 -10.92 10.02
C ARG A 4 -11.46 -10.90 9.36
N ASN A 5 -11.98 -9.69 9.12
CA ASN A 5 -13.29 -9.54 8.48
C ASN A 5 -13.18 -9.87 6.98
N LEU A 6 -12.13 -9.44 6.32
CA LEU A 6 -11.87 -9.75 4.91
C LEU A 6 -11.72 -11.26 4.67
N LYS A 7 -11.09 -12.00 5.58
CA LYS A 7 -10.94 -13.45 5.48
C LYS A 7 -12.28 -14.20 5.40
N GLN A 8 -13.35 -13.65 5.97
CA GLN A 8 -14.69 -14.26 5.90
C GLN A 8 -15.26 -14.22 4.47
N ILE A 9 -14.88 -13.21 3.69
CA ILE A 9 -15.33 -12.99 2.31
C ILE A 9 -14.33 -13.59 1.31
N TYR A 10 -13.04 -13.45 1.63
CA TYR A 10 -11.91 -13.90 0.80
C TYR A 10 -11.04 -14.88 1.61
N PRO A 11 -11.40 -16.18 1.68
CA PRO A 11 -10.73 -17.17 2.54
C PRO A 11 -9.22 -17.32 2.25
N ASP A 12 -8.82 -17.13 0.99
CA ASP A 12 -7.44 -17.25 0.51
C ASP A 12 -6.65 -15.94 0.56
N ILE A 13 -7.20 -14.89 1.19
CA ILE A 13 -6.51 -13.61 1.30
C ILE A 13 -5.22 -13.78 2.09
N VAL A 14 -4.13 -13.19 1.56
CA VAL A 14 -2.83 -13.16 2.22
C VAL A 14 -2.37 -11.71 2.36
N TYR A 15 -1.88 -11.36 3.54
CA TYR A 15 -1.22 -10.09 3.81
C TYR A 15 0.27 -10.31 3.97
N ILE A 16 1.05 -9.69 3.09
CA ILE A 16 2.52 -9.74 3.10
C ILE A 16 3.04 -8.47 3.76
N CYS A 17 3.70 -8.63 4.90
CA CYS A 17 4.33 -7.54 5.65
C CYS A 17 5.85 -7.59 5.41
N ILE A 18 6.39 -6.54 4.78
CA ILE A 18 7.82 -6.43 4.49
C ILE A 18 8.39 -5.26 5.29
N GLY A 19 9.29 -5.55 6.20
CA GLY A 19 9.90 -4.56 7.06
C GLY A 19 10.24 -5.09 8.45
N TYR A 20 10.69 -4.19 9.30
CA TYR A 20 10.97 -4.48 10.71
C TYR A 20 10.68 -3.22 11.55
N GLY A 21 10.42 -3.40 12.82
CA GLY A 21 10.15 -2.32 13.77
C GLY A 21 9.84 -2.86 15.16
N ASP A 22 9.79 -1.96 16.13
CA ASP A 22 9.60 -2.31 17.55
C ASP A 22 8.25 -2.98 17.81
N GLU A 23 7.24 -2.69 17.00
CA GLU A 23 5.90 -3.23 17.14
C GLU A 23 5.74 -4.66 16.56
N GLU A 24 6.76 -5.23 15.93
CA GLU A 24 6.64 -6.57 15.30
C GLU A 24 6.17 -7.63 16.31
N GLY A 25 6.68 -7.61 17.53
CA GLY A 25 6.28 -8.56 18.58
C GLY A 25 4.78 -8.45 18.91
N ASN A 26 4.26 -7.24 19.01
CA ASN A 26 2.86 -6.98 19.30
C ASN A 26 1.96 -7.39 18.12
N ILE A 27 2.40 -7.11 16.88
CA ILE A 27 1.68 -7.51 15.67
C ILE A 27 1.60 -9.04 15.57
N ARG A 28 2.68 -9.77 15.85
CA ARG A 28 2.67 -11.24 15.83
C ARG A 28 1.75 -11.85 16.89
N LYS A 29 1.69 -11.27 18.09
CA LYS A 29 0.72 -11.67 19.11
C LYS A 29 -0.71 -11.45 18.63
N LEU A 30 -1.01 -10.28 18.10
CA LEU A 30 -2.32 -9.96 17.54
C LEU A 30 -2.73 -10.90 16.39
N VAL A 31 -1.80 -11.27 15.52
CA VAL A 31 -2.03 -12.27 14.45
C VAL A 31 -2.42 -13.61 15.03
N ALA A 32 -1.77 -14.05 16.13
CA ALA A 32 -2.10 -15.30 16.82
C ALA A 32 -3.47 -15.24 17.51
N GLU A 33 -3.74 -14.17 18.25
CA GLU A 33 -5.02 -13.93 18.94
C GLU A 33 -6.21 -13.91 17.96
N LEU A 34 -6.01 -13.38 16.76
CA LEU A 34 -7.02 -13.32 15.71
C LEU A 34 -7.09 -14.59 14.83
N SER A 35 -6.26 -15.61 15.10
CA SER A 35 -6.16 -16.84 14.30
C SER A 35 -5.87 -16.56 12.81
N LEU A 36 -4.90 -15.67 12.56
CA LEU A 36 -4.52 -15.22 11.20
C LEU A 36 -3.13 -15.71 10.77
N GLN A 37 -2.54 -16.71 11.45
CA GLN A 37 -1.17 -17.20 11.16
C GLN A 37 -1.03 -17.73 9.71
N GLY A 38 -2.10 -18.27 9.13
CA GLY A 38 -2.11 -18.71 7.74
C GLY A 38 -2.29 -17.61 6.71
N GLN A 39 -2.71 -16.40 7.14
CA GLN A 39 -2.99 -15.26 6.25
C GLN A 39 -1.93 -14.17 6.31
N VAL A 40 -1.00 -14.19 7.28
CA VAL A 40 0.00 -13.13 7.42
C VAL A 40 1.40 -13.69 7.27
N MET A 41 2.13 -13.17 6.31
CA MET A 41 3.52 -13.51 6.06
C MET A 41 4.41 -12.30 6.42
N PHE A 42 5.45 -12.54 7.21
CA PHE A 42 6.41 -11.50 7.61
C PHE A 42 7.75 -11.74 6.93
N PHE A 43 8.21 -10.74 6.22
CA PHE A 43 9.54 -10.71 5.63
C PHE A 43 10.35 -9.56 6.22
N LYS A 44 11.62 -9.82 6.52
CA LYS A 44 12.60 -8.80 6.94
C LYS A 44 13.54 -8.50 5.76
N TYR A 45 14.78 -8.53 5.93
CA TYR A 45 15.82 -8.24 4.94
C TYR A 45 15.70 -9.11 3.69
N ILE A 46 14.90 -8.68 2.71
CA ILE A 46 14.76 -9.36 1.42
C ILE A 46 15.49 -8.59 0.31
N SER A 47 15.86 -9.30 -0.74
CA SER A 47 16.45 -8.66 -1.93
C SER A 47 15.42 -7.80 -2.66
N ASN A 48 15.91 -6.82 -3.42
CA ASN A 48 15.03 -6.00 -4.27
C ASN A 48 14.27 -6.86 -5.30
N ASP A 49 14.89 -7.91 -5.83
CA ASP A 49 14.26 -8.80 -6.79
C ASP A 49 13.06 -9.54 -6.16
N LEU A 50 13.22 -10.04 -4.92
CA LEU A 50 12.12 -10.68 -4.21
C LEU A 50 11.03 -9.65 -3.87
N LYS A 51 11.39 -8.45 -3.36
CA LYS A 51 10.44 -7.37 -3.11
C LYS A 51 9.62 -7.06 -4.37
N ASN A 52 10.30 -6.84 -5.49
CA ASN A 52 9.66 -6.49 -6.75
C ASN A 52 8.75 -7.63 -7.25
N SER A 53 9.17 -8.88 -7.09
CA SER A 53 8.36 -10.04 -7.45
C SER A 53 7.10 -10.16 -6.59
N LEU A 54 7.20 -9.90 -5.29
CA LEU A 54 6.04 -9.88 -4.38
C LEU A 54 5.07 -8.74 -4.74
N ILE A 55 5.58 -7.53 -5.00
CA ILE A 55 4.76 -6.40 -5.46
C ILE A 55 4.04 -6.77 -6.75
N ALA A 56 4.76 -7.28 -7.76
CA ALA A 56 4.19 -7.63 -9.06
C ALA A 56 3.11 -8.73 -9.01
N LYS A 57 3.08 -9.54 -7.96
CA LYS A 57 2.11 -10.63 -7.75
C LYS A 57 0.99 -10.27 -6.77
N SER A 58 1.05 -9.14 -6.12
CA SER A 58 0.03 -8.67 -5.21
C SER A 58 -1.14 -8.01 -5.96
N ASN A 59 -2.26 -7.84 -5.27
CA ASN A 59 -3.47 -7.20 -5.83
C ASN A 59 -3.61 -5.75 -5.35
N ILE A 60 -3.19 -5.44 -4.13
CA ILE A 60 -3.30 -4.11 -3.51
C ILE A 60 -2.05 -3.86 -2.66
N PHE A 61 -1.48 -2.67 -2.73
CA PHE A 61 -0.48 -2.18 -1.80
C PHE A 61 -1.18 -1.42 -0.65
N VAL A 62 -0.97 -1.85 0.60
CA VAL A 62 -1.69 -1.31 1.76
C VAL A 62 -0.72 -0.68 2.74
N MET A 63 -0.74 0.65 2.83
CA MET A 63 0.05 1.42 3.79
C MET A 63 -0.75 2.65 4.26
N PRO A 64 -1.84 2.47 5.04
CA PRO A 64 -2.66 3.57 5.54
C PRO A 64 -1.95 4.29 6.69
N SER A 65 -0.89 5.03 6.34
CA SER A 65 -0.03 5.74 7.31
C SER A 65 -0.83 6.77 8.10
N ILE A 66 -0.48 6.90 9.37
CA ILE A 66 -1.03 7.89 10.30
C ILE A 66 0.11 8.75 10.84
N ILE A 67 -0.22 9.94 11.34
CA ILE A 67 0.74 10.72 12.11
C ILE A 67 0.91 10.05 13.47
N HIS A 68 2.13 9.62 13.77
CA HIS A 68 2.50 9.10 15.09
C HIS A 68 3.63 9.89 15.68
N LYS A 69 3.37 10.60 16.79
CA LYS A 69 4.32 11.51 17.43
C LYS A 69 4.82 12.57 16.42
N ARG A 70 6.11 12.48 15.99
CA ARG A 70 6.73 13.34 14.98
C ARG A 70 6.96 12.64 13.65
N SER A 71 6.51 11.40 13.52
CA SER A 71 6.65 10.63 12.29
C SER A 71 5.43 10.86 11.41
N VAL A 72 5.66 11.21 10.15
CA VAL A 72 4.67 11.42 9.12
C VAL A 72 5.21 10.87 7.81
N GLU A 73 4.35 10.28 6.98
CA GLU A 73 4.72 9.90 5.62
C GLU A 73 5.00 11.16 4.80
N GLY A 74 6.22 11.29 4.28
CA GLY A 74 6.62 12.48 3.54
C GLY A 74 5.95 12.60 2.17
N PHE A 75 6.17 11.61 1.32
CA PHE A 75 5.60 11.53 -0.04
C PHE A 75 5.08 10.13 -0.36
N GLY A 76 5.73 9.09 0.22
CA GLY A 76 5.35 7.71 -0.02
C GLY A 76 5.89 7.14 -1.32
N ILE A 77 7.22 7.14 -1.50
CA ILE A 77 7.88 6.54 -2.67
C ILE A 77 7.41 5.09 -2.90
N ALA A 78 7.10 4.37 -1.83
CA ALA A 78 6.60 3.00 -1.91
C ALA A 78 5.28 2.86 -2.70
N TYR A 79 4.40 3.87 -2.66
CA TYR A 79 3.19 3.89 -3.50
C TYR A 79 3.52 4.00 -4.98
N ILE A 80 4.56 4.79 -5.32
CA ILE A 80 5.01 4.92 -6.71
C ILE A 80 5.71 3.64 -7.17
N GLU A 81 6.52 3.01 -6.32
CA GLU A 81 7.11 1.69 -6.61
C GLU A 81 6.02 0.66 -6.90
N ALA A 82 4.98 0.59 -6.07
CA ALA A 82 3.84 -0.30 -6.31
C ALA A 82 3.12 0.02 -7.64
N ALA A 83 2.86 1.30 -7.91
CA ALA A 83 2.19 1.76 -9.12
C ALA A 83 2.94 1.38 -10.41
N GLN A 84 4.29 1.34 -10.40
CA GLN A 84 5.10 0.89 -11.54
C GLN A 84 4.77 -0.55 -11.98
N TYR A 85 4.35 -1.39 -11.05
CA TYR A 85 3.91 -2.77 -11.31
C TYR A 85 2.41 -2.89 -11.60
N GLY A 86 1.69 -1.77 -11.63
CA GLY A 86 0.24 -1.78 -11.81
C GLY A 86 -0.52 -2.16 -10.55
N LEU A 87 0.08 -1.96 -9.38
CA LEU A 87 -0.53 -2.25 -8.09
C LEU A 87 -1.16 -0.95 -7.55
N PRO A 88 -2.49 -0.91 -7.36
CA PRO A 88 -3.13 0.25 -6.75
C PRO A 88 -2.83 0.29 -5.26
N SER A 89 -2.89 1.46 -4.66
CA SER A 89 -2.52 1.64 -3.26
C SER A 89 -3.69 2.10 -2.40
N LEU A 90 -3.73 1.61 -1.16
CA LEU A 90 -4.48 2.22 -0.07
C LEU A 90 -3.49 3.02 0.80
N GLY A 91 -3.63 4.34 0.79
CA GLY A 91 -2.83 5.27 1.59
C GLY A 91 -3.62 5.89 2.73
N GLY A 92 -2.91 6.44 3.72
CA GLY A 92 -3.51 7.23 4.79
C GLY A 92 -3.79 8.67 4.36
N LYS A 93 -4.79 9.30 4.96
CA LYS A 93 -5.12 10.71 4.71
C LYS A 93 -4.07 11.68 5.27
N ASP A 94 -3.28 11.22 6.23
CA ASP A 94 -2.25 12.00 6.87
C ASP A 94 -0.93 11.95 6.08
N GLY A 95 -0.29 13.11 5.90
CA GLY A 95 0.98 13.20 5.18
C GLY A 95 0.86 13.21 3.66
N GLY A 96 1.93 12.83 2.96
CA GLY A 96 2.10 12.99 1.52
C GLY A 96 1.49 11.90 0.63
N ALA A 97 0.70 10.97 1.16
CA ALA A 97 0.13 9.90 0.35
C ALA A 97 -0.76 10.44 -0.79
N ALA A 98 -1.46 11.56 -0.59
CA ALA A 98 -2.31 12.20 -1.59
C ALA A 98 -1.53 12.77 -2.79
N ASP A 99 -0.23 13.01 -2.66
CA ASP A 99 0.63 13.43 -3.77
C ASP A 99 0.97 12.25 -4.70
N ALA A 100 1.08 11.05 -4.13
CA ALA A 100 1.38 9.82 -4.85
C ALA A 100 0.12 9.10 -5.38
N ILE A 101 -0.97 9.12 -4.61
CA ILE A 101 -2.22 8.41 -4.90
C ILE A 101 -3.31 9.41 -5.30
N LYS A 102 -3.86 9.24 -6.50
CA LYS A 102 -5.09 9.93 -6.91
C LYS A 102 -6.27 9.11 -6.44
N HIS A 103 -6.96 9.60 -5.39
CA HIS A 103 -8.13 8.94 -4.80
C HIS A 103 -9.16 8.58 -5.88
N GLU A 104 -9.71 7.36 -5.80
CA GLU A 104 -10.67 6.76 -6.75
C GLU A 104 -10.17 6.64 -8.21
N LYS A 105 -8.87 6.82 -8.45
CA LYS A 105 -8.26 6.66 -9.78
C LYS A 105 -7.09 5.72 -9.80
N THR A 106 -6.12 5.92 -8.88
CA THR A 106 -4.92 5.08 -8.80
C THR A 106 -4.87 4.25 -7.50
N GLY A 107 -5.92 4.36 -6.70
CA GLY A 107 -6.08 3.74 -5.41
C GLY A 107 -7.04 4.53 -4.53
N LEU A 108 -7.02 4.26 -3.24
CA LEU A 108 -7.86 4.94 -2.27
C LEU A 108 -7.03 5.58 -1.16
N ILE A 109 -7.58 6.65 -0.57
CA ILE A 109 -7.07 7.31 0.63
C ILE A 109 -8.11 7.14 1.72
N CYS A 110 -7.68 6.77 2.93
CA CYS A 110 -8.55 6.56 4.09
C CYS A 110 -7.95 7.16 5.37
N ASP A 111 -8.74 7.28 6.40
CA ASP A 111 -8.22 7.49 7.76
C ASP A 111 -7.61 6.18 8.26
N GLY A 112 -6.29 6.13 8.40
CA GLY A 112 -5.59 4.95 8.91
C GLY A 112 -5.90 4.61 10.38
N ASN A 113 -6.47 5.56 11.15
CA ASN A 113 -6.93 5.33 12.51
C ASN A 113 -8.32 4.66 12.56
N GLU A 114 -9.11 4.76 11.47
CA GLU A 114 -10.46 4.24 11.41
C GLU A 114 -10.49 2.85 10.75
N LEU A 115 -10.59 1.84 11.60
CA LEU A 115 -10.52 0.43 11.19
C LEU A 115 -11.58 0.06 10.13
N ASP A 116 -12.79 0.57 10.30
CA ASP A 116 -13.91 0.27 9.40
C ASP A 116 -13.71 0.94 8.03
N GLU A 117 -13.07 2.12 8.00
CA GLU A 117 -12.72 2.79 6.76
C GLU A 117 -11.62 2.03 6.00
N VAL A 118 -10.56 1.60 6.71
CA VAL A 118 -9.52 0.74 6.13
C VAL A 118 -10.11 -0.55 5.56
N TYR A 119 -11.01 -1.21 6.33
CA TYR A 119 -11.69 -2.41 5.87
C TYR A 119 -12.52 -2.15 4.61
N SER A 120 -13.37 -1.12 4.65
CA SER A 120 -14.27 -0.79 3.55
C SER A 120 -13.52 -0.44 2.27
N CYS A 121 -12.41 0.30 2.37
CA CYS A 121 -11.56 0.63 1.23
C CYS A 121 -10.92 -0.62 0.61
N ILE A 122 -10.36 -1.53 1.42
CA ILE A 122 -9.77 -2.77 0.89
C ILE A 122 -10.86 -3.62 0.24
N ASN A 123 -12.01 -3.80 0.91
CA ASN A 123 -13.10 -4.59 0.38
C ASN A 123 -13.61 -4.04 -0.96
N SER A 124 -13.80 -2.72 -1.06
CA SER A 124 -14.28 -2.09 -2.30
C SER A 124 -13.30 -2.24 -3.48
N MET A 125 -11.99 -2.29 -3.21
CA MET A 125 -10.99 -2.55 -4.26
C MET A 125 -10.97 -4.02 -4.69
N LEU A 126 -11.21 -4.96 -3.75
CA LEU A 126 -11.25 -6.40 -4.06
C LEU A 126 -12.55 -6.79 -4.76
N GLU A 127 -13.66 -6.16 -4.39
CA GLU A 127 -14.97 -6.41 -4.97
C GLU A 127 -14.95 -6.17 -6.48
N ASN A 128 -15.48 -7.13 -7.24
CA ASN A 128 -15.50 -7.11 -8.70
C ASN A 128 -14.12 -6.88 -9.35
N ASN A 129 -13.02 -7.18 -8.64
CA ASN A 129 -11.65 -6.96 -9.07
C ASN A 129 -11.35 -5.49 -9.45
N LYS A 130 -11.96 -4.53 -8.80
CA LYS A 130 -11.81 -3.09 -9.10
C LYS A 130 -10.34 -2.62 -8.99
N TYR A 131 -9.52 -3.34 -8.21
CA TYR A 131 -8.08 -3.10 -8.14
C TYR A 131 -7.38 -3.18 -9.51
N LEU A 132 -7.89 -3.95 -10.48
CA LEU A 132 -7.32 -4.04 -11.83
C LEU A 132 -7.47 -2.73 -12.60
N GLU A 133 -8.62 -2.08 -12.48
CA GLU A 133 -8.89 -0.77 -13.09
C GLU A 133 -7.97 0.30 -12.49
N TYR A 134 -7.95 0.41 -11.16
CA TYR A 134 -7.08 1.35 -10.47
C TYR A 134 -5.59 1.10 -10.74
N GLY A 135 -5.18 -0.17 -10.78
CA GLY A 135 -3.81 -0.57 -11.05
C GLY A 135 -3.33 -0.17 -12.44
N LYS A 136 -4.18 -0.30 -13.46
CA LYS A 136 -3.88 0.17 -14.82
C LYS A 136 -3.59 1.67 -14.82
N VAL A 137 -4.48 2.47 -14.24
CA VAL A 137 -4.31 3.93 -14.16
C VAL A 137 -3.10 4.31 -13.28
N ALA A 138 -2.86 3.57 -12.20
CA ALA A 138 -1.69 3.76 -11.35
C ALA A 138 -0.38 3.59 -12.13
N LYS A 139 -0.28 2.53 -12.94
CA LYS A 139 0.88 2.27 -13.79
C LYS A 139 1.13 3.39 -14.78
N GLU A 140 0.10 3.83 -15.48
CA GLU A 140 0.20 4.96 -16.43
C GLU A 140 0.65 6.25 -15.71
N ASN A 141 0.06 6.52 -14.53
CA ASN A 141 0.40 7.71 -13.75
C ASN A 141 1.83 7.66 -13.19
N SER A 142 2.38 6.46 -12.93
CA SER A 142 3.72 6.31 -12.35
C SER A 142 4.84 6.79 -13.29
N ILE A 143 4.60 6.84 -14.59
CA ILE A 143 5.58 7.24 -15.61
C ILE A 143 6.11 8.65 -15.36
N LYS A 144 5.28 9.56 -14.88
CA LYS A 144 5.69 10.95 -14.58
C LYS A 144 6.71 11.06 -13.43
N PHE A 145 6.80 10.02 -12.58
CA PHE A 145 7.75 9.97 -11.47
C PHE A 145 9.06 9.26 -11.82
N GLN A 146 9.26 8.89 -13.09
CA GLN A 146 10.55 8.36 -13.54
C GLN A 146 11.62 9.47 -13.50
N TRP A 147 12.84 9.10 -13.11
CA TRP A 147 13.94 10.05 -12.93
C TRP A 147 14.20 10.94 -14.14
N ASN A 148 14.13 10.40 -15.36
CA ASN A 148 14.28 11.18 -16.57
C ASN A 148 13.23 12.31 -16.67
N LYS A 149 11.98 12.04 -16.28
CA LYS A 149 10.91 13.05 -16.28
C LYS A 149 11.10 14.09 -15.19
N ILE A 150 11.44 13.64 -13.99
CA ILE A 150 11.73 14.54 -12.86
C ILE A 150 12.91 15.48 -13.22
N ILE A 151 13.98 14.95 -13.81
CA ILE A 151 15.14 15.77 -14.22
C ILE A 151 14.74 16.79 -15.29
N GLU A 152 13.89 16.44 -16.25
CA GLU A 152 13.36 17.37 -17.25
C GLU A 152 12.60 18.54 -16.62
N GLU A 153 11.78 18.27 -15.60
CA GLU A 153 11.05 19.32 -14.87
C GLU A 153 12.00 20.22 -14.05
N TYR A 154 12.99 19.65 -13.36
CA TYR A 154 14.00 20.44 -12.66
C TYR A 154 14.78 21.37 -13.59
N LYS A 155 15.17 20.90 -14.79
CA LYS A 155 15.87 21.75 -15.78
C LYS A 155 15.05 22.94 -16.21
N LYS A 156 13.73 22.84 -16.32
CA LYS A 156 12.83 23.96 -16.66
C LYS A 156 12.80 25.05 -15.58
N ILE A 157 13.02 24.69 -14.32
CA ILE A 157 13.02 25.64 -13.20
C ILE A 157 14.36 26.37 -13.10
N LEU A 158 15.45 25.75 -13.56
CA LEU A 158 16.82 26.29 -13.47
C LEU A 158 17.20 27.16 -14.66
N ASN A 159 16.43 27.16 -15.74
CA ASN A 159 16.58 28.02 -16.92
C ASN A 159 15.56 29.16 -16.91
#